data_2dc4dc93a9dd43a564126e8a62837202
#
_entry.id   2dc4dc93a9dd43a564126e8a62837202
#
_cell.length_a   1.000
_cell.length_b   1.000
_cell.length_c   1.000
_cell.angle_alpha   90.00
_cell.angle_beta   90.00
_cell.angle_gamma   90.00
#
_symmetry.space_group_name_H-M   'P 1'
#
loop_
_entity.id
_entity.type
_entity.pdbx_description
1 polymer ?
#
loop_
_entity_poly.entity_id
_entity_poly.type
_entity_poly.pdbx_seq_one_letter_code
_entity_poly.pdbx_strand_id
1 'polypeptide(L)'
;MYTPADGSADQELAATAFARAAARHGAVIWENTAARSIDVWGEVVCGADTERGRLGCQNIVVAAGCWTSLLLKPLGIDHPSLWIRGSVGRSSVVPYDMKLAVSCEEYAYLQEADGRLNLAAVGAPVHDLMTHSRLKLLRFHQLRQKKIKLELGKPMVRSLLGDFNDFTTHRTLDPVPDLTGLKRAAAAFRAEHPVIGSIQYERSWAGYMDYTPDGLPIIEAVAEPRGLFVAAGFGHRGFGLAPAVGRSISDLIIKGATDRDLSQFSSHRFHHA
;
A
#
# COMPACT_ATOMS: atom_id res chain seq x y z
N MET A 1 0.90 -14.73 -19.39
CA MET A 1 1.27 -13.57 -20.23
C MET A 1 2.71 -13.21 -19.90
N TYR A 2 3.53 -12.94 -20.92
CA TYR A 2 4.93 -12.50 -20.77
C TYR A 2 5.07 -11.07 -21.31
N THR A 3 5.66 -10.19 -20.51
CA THR A 3 5.86 -8.79 -20.88
C THR A 3 7.37 -8.52 -20.97
N PRO A 4 7.97 -8.49 -22.16
CA PRO A 4 9.43 -8.37 -22.32
C PRO A 4 10.02 -7.05 -21.79
N ALA A 5 9.18 -6.01 -21.70
CA ALA A 5 9.57 -4.69 -21.21
C ALA A 5 9.43 -4.52 -19.70
N ASP A 6 8.90 -5.53 -18.99
CA ASP A 6 8.81 -5.49 -17.54
C ASP A 6 10.20 -5.70 -16.92
N GLY A 7 10.36 -5.13 -15.73
CA GLY A 7 11.56 -5.27 -14.92
C GLY A 7 11.21 -5.54 -13.47
N SER A 8 12.22 -5.89 -12.72
CA SER A 8 12.15 -6.01 -11.26
C SER A 8 13.13 -5.05 -10.61
N ALA A 9 12.82 -4.58 -9.43
CA ALA A 9 13.71 -3.78 -8.63
C ALA A 9 13.61 -4.19 -7.17
N ASP A 10 14.71 -4.04 -6.47
CA ASP A 10 14.73 -4.17 -5.01
C ASP A 10 13.97 -3.00 -4.39
N GLN A 11 12.89 -3.31 -3.66
CA GLN A 11 11.99 -2.30 -3.12
C GLN A 11 12.63 -1.47 -2.00
N GLU A 12 13.45 -2.08 -1.16
CA GLU A 12 14.13 -1.39 -0.05
C GLU A 12 15.20 -0.43 -0.59
N LEU A 13 16.01 -0.91 -1.54
CA LEU A 13 17.05 -0.10 -2.17
C LEU A 13 16.47 1.03 -3.01
N ALA A 14 15.41 0.76 -3.78
CA ALA A 14 14.78 1.76 -4.63
C ALA A 14 14.12 2.88 -3.81
N ALA A 15 13.36 2.56 -2.76
CA ALA A 15 12.76 3.56 -1.88
C ALA A 15 13.82 4.47 -1.25
N THR A 16 14.91 3.87 -0.74
CA THR A 16 16.04 4.60 -0.19
C THR A 16 16.74 5.48 -1.24
N ALA A 17 16.90 4.99 -2.48
CA ALA A 17 17.51 5.75 -3.56
C ALA A 17 16.66 6.97 -3.96
N PHE A 18 15.33 6.82 -4.03
CA PHE A 18 14.41 7.94 -4.28
C PHE A 18 14.48 8.98 -3.15
N ALA A 19 14.49 8.56 -1.89
CA ALA A 19 14.60 9.45 -0.75
C ALA A 19 15.92 10.25 -0.78
N ARG A 20 17.05 9.59 -1.04
CA ARG A 20 18.34 10.23 -1.18
C ARG A 20 18.39 11.20 -2.37
N ALA A 21 17.76 10.85 -3.50
CA ALA A 21 17.66 11.73 -4.65
C ALA A 21 16.83 12.96 -4.32
N ALA A 22 15.68 12.81 -3.69
CA ALA A 22 14.84 13.92 -3.24
C ALA A 22 15.61 14.87 -2.30
N ALA A 23 16.33 14.32 -1.32
CA ALA A 23 17.14 15.11 -0.40
C ALA A 23 18.24 15.92 -1.12
N ARG A 24 18.89 15.35 -2.15
CA ARG A 24 19.87 16.08 -2.99
C ARG A 24 19.26 17.24 -3.76
N HIS A 25 17.95 17.19 -4.03
CA HIS A 25 17.18 18.27 -4.64
C HIS A 25 16.48 19.19 -3.62
N GLY A 26 16.88 19.14 -2.36
CA GLY A 26 16.42 20.05 -1.31
C GLY A 26 15.19 19.58 -0.52
N ALA A 27 14.70 18.37 -0.73
CA ALA A 27 13.65 17.82 0.11
C ALA A 27 14.18 17.51 1.51
N VAL A 28 13.41 17.86 2.54
CA VAL A 28 13.70 17.51 3.93
C VAL A 28 12.88 16.29 4.31
N ILE A 29 13.54 15.24 4.77
CA ILE A 29 12.88 13.99 5.18
C ILE A 29 12.93 13.91 6.71
N TRP A 30 11.76 13.87 7.32
CA TRP A 30 11.60 13.70 8.76
C TRP A 30 11.22 12.25 9.07
N GLU A 31 12.19 11.47 9.45
CA GLU A 31 11.95 10.14 10.00
C GLU A 31 11.44 10.22 11.44
N ASN A 32 10.74 9.19 11.87
CA ASN A 32 10.19 9.08 13.23
C ASN A 32 9.37 10.31 13.66
N THR A 33 8.62 10.89 12.71
CA THR A 33 7.80 12.08 12.92
C THR A 33 6.41 11.84 12.37
N ALA A 34 5.44 11.66 13.24
CA ALA A 34 4.04 11.51 12.80
C ALA A 34 3.44 12.87 12.44
N ALA A 35 2.71 12.92 11.32
CA ALA A 35 1.73 13.98 11.05
C ALA A 35 0.43 13.60 11.76
N ARG A 36 -0.08 14.46 12.63
CA ARG A 36 -1.26 14.21 13.46
C ARG A 36 -2.54 14.66 12.81
N SER A 37 -2.50 15.81 12.14
CA SER A 37 -3.65 16.39 11.46
C SER A 37 -3.21 17.29 10.32
N ILE A 38 -4.17 17.59 9.44
CA ILE A 38 -4.05 18.58 8.38
C ILE A 38 -4.79 19.83 8.84
N ASP A 39 -4.11 20.96 8.81
CA ASP A 39 -4.68 22.24 9.18
C ASP A 39 -5.34 22.91 7.97
N VAL A 40 -6.60 23.27 8.13
CA VAL A 40 -7.42 23.94 7.12
C VAL A 40 -7.98 25.23 7.68
N TRP A 41 -7.92 26.30 6.89
CA TRP A 41 -8.55 27.56 7.18
C TRP A 41 -9.52 27.94 6.07
N GLY A 42 -10.81 27.99 6.40
CA GLY A 42 -11.86 28.04 5.38
C GLY A 42 -11.76 26.79 4.48
N GLU A 43 -11.61 27.00 3.18
CA GLU A 43 -11.52 25.94 2.17
C GLU A 43 -10.09 25.71 1.65
N VAL A 44 -9.07 26.08 2.43
CA VAL A 44 -7.67 26.02 1.97
C VAL A 44 -6.79 25.35 3.02
N VAL A 45 -5.90 24.47 2.55
CA VAL A 45 -4.83 23.92 3.39
C VAL A 45 -3.91 25.05 3.86
N CYS A 46 -3.57 25.08 5.14
CA CYS A 46 -2.64 26.05 5.71
C CYS A 46 -1.47 25.41 6.47
N GLY A 47 -1.49 24.10 6.66
CA GLY A 47 -0.41 23.40 7.33
C GLY A 47 -0.77 22.00 7.82
N ALA A 48 0.13 21.45 8.61
CA ALA A 48 -0.06 20.20 9.32
C ALA A 48 0.49 20.29 10.75
N ASP A 49 -0.20 19.66 11.70
CA ASP A 49 0.37 19.40 13.02
C ASP A 49 1.19 18.13 13.01
N THR A 50 2.40 18.21 13.54
CA THR A 50 3.34 17.10 13.60
C THR A 50 3.92 16.94 15.00
N GLU A 51 4.60 15.85 15.27
CA GLU A 51 5.33 15.68 16.55
C GLU A 51 6.47 16.68 16.75
N ARG A 52 6.94 17.33 15.66
CA ARG A 52 7.93 18.39 15.71
C ARG A 52 7.33 19.78 15.76
N GLY A 53 6.02 19.87 15.93
CA GLY A 53 5.26 21.10 15.92
C GLY A 53 4.54 21.34 14.60
N ARG A 54 3.92 22.50 14.52
CA ARG A 54 3.12 22.92 13.37
C ARG A 54 4.02 23.32 12.19
N LEU A 55 3.72 22.75 11.03
CA LEU A 55 4.36 23.08 9.76
C LEU A 55 3.37 23.84 8.87
N GLY A 56 3.64 25.11 8.57
CA GLY A 56 2.85 25.90 7.62
C GLY A 56 3.19 25.51 6.17
N CYS A 57 2.17 25.23 5.36
CA CYS A 57 2.33 24.95 3.94
C CYS A 57 1.03 25.22 3.18
N GLN A 58 1.13 25.43 1.87
CA GLN A 58 -0.01 25.68 0.99
C GLN A 58 -0.52 24.41 0.30
N ASN A 59 0.31 23.38 0.24
CA ASN A 59 -0.02 22.11 -0.41
C ASN A 59 0.40 20.94 0.47
N ILE A 60 -0.48 19.95 0.58
CA ILE A 60 -0.22 18.67 1.28
C ILE A 60 -0.57 17.53 0.35
N VAL A 61 0.34 16.57 0.24
CA VAL A 61 0.09 15.28 -0.41
C VAL A 61 -0.08 14.21 0.65
N VAL A 62 -1.25 13.62 0.72
CA VAL A 62 -1.51 12.46 1.58
C VAL A 62 -1.19 11.18 0.81
N ALA A 63 -0.05 10.60 1.11
CA ALA A 63 0.42 9.33 0.57
C ALA A 63 0.68 8.32 1.71
N ALA A 64 -0.24 8.27 2.68
CA ALA A 64 -0.06 7.59 3.95
C ALA A 64 -0.49 6.11 3.94
N GLY A 65 -0.74 5.52 2.75
CA GLY A 65 -1.15 4.12 2.60
C GLY A 65 -2.37 3.81 3.47
N CYS A 66 -2.27 2.79 4.30
CA CYS A 66 -3.36 2.37 5.17
C CYS A 66 -3.87 3.47 6.14
N TRP A 67 -3.02 4.42 6.53
CA TRP A 67 -3.42 5.51 7.42
C TRP A 67 -4.13 6.67 6.72
N THR A 68 -4.20 6.68 5.38
CA THR A 68 -4.84 7.77 4.61
C THR A 68 -6.25 8.07 5.08
N SER A 69 -7.07 7.03 5.28
CA SER A 69 -8.46 7.21 5.74
C SER A 69 -8.56 7.87 7.13
N LEU A 70 -7.58 7.67 8.00
CA LEU A 70 -7.55 8.26 9.34
C LEU A 70 -7.20 9.75 9.28
N LEU A 71 -6.26 10.14 8.40
CA LEU A 71 -5.87 11.54 8.20
C LEU A 71 -6.96 12.36 7.49
N LEU A 72 -7.72 11.75 6.57
CA LEU A 72 -8.75 12.43 5.80
C LEU A 72 -10.10 12.52 6.52
N LYS A 73 -10.40 11.57 7.41
CA LYS A 73 -11.67 11.50 8.14
C LYS A 73 -12.03 12.80 8.91
N PRO A 74 -11.11 13.47 9.65
CA PRO A 74 -11.43 14.71 10.34
C PRO A 74 -11.84 15.86 9.41
N LEU A 75 -11.45 15.78 8.14
CA LEU A 75 -11.82 16.73 7.09
C LEU A 75 -13.16 16.40 6.41
N GLY A 76 -13.85 15.33 6.83
CA GLY A 76 -15.07 14.86 6.20
C GLY A 76 -14.87 14.15 4.85
N ILE A 77 -13.61 13.86 4.47
CA ILE A 77 -13.28 13.21 3.20
C ILE A 77 -13.30 11.70 3.40
N ASP A 78 -14.20 11.02 2.67
CA ASP A 78 -14.28 9.56 2.69
C ASP A 78 -13.21 8.96 1.76
N HIS A 79 -12.31 8.19 2.34
CA HIS A 79 -11.39 7.34 1.61
C HIS A 79 -11.81 5.88 1.82
N PRO A 80 -12.56 5.30 0.86
CA PRO A 80 -13.04 3.93 0.98
C PRO A 80 -11.88 2.95 0.80
N SER A 81 -11.34 2.45 1.90
CA SER A 81 -10.23 1.53 1.86
C SER A 81 -10.45 0.30 2.74
N LEU A 82 -9.92 -0.82 2.28
CA LEU A 82 -9.86 -2.08 2.99
C LEU A 82 -8.41 -2.53 3.09
N TRP A 83 -7.97 -2.83 4.30
CA TRP A 83 -6.60 -3.29 4.53
C TRP A 83 -6.51 -4.79 4.30
N ILE A 84 -5.77 -5.18 3.29
CA ILE A 84 -5.54 -6.58 2.95
C ILE A 84 -4.13 -6.96 3.38
N ARG A 85 -4.03 -8.02 4.18
CA ARG A 85 -2.76 -8.56 4.60
C ARG A 85 -2.17 -9.45 3.52
N GLY A 86 -0.99 -9.07 3.01
CA GLY A 86 -0.15 -9.88 2.14
C GLY A 86 0.97 -10.54 2.93
N SER A 87 1.26 -11.79 2.64
CA SER A 87 2.33 -12.55 3.30
C SER A 87 3.36 -13.01 2.28
N VAL A 88 4.63 -12.85 2.64
CA VAL A 88 5.79 -13.23 1.83
C VAL A 88 6.72 -14.10 2.67
N GLY A 89 7.26 -15.13 2.05
CA GLY A 89 8.33 -15.95 2.60
C GLY A 89 9.58 -15.84 1.74
N ARG A 90 10.73 -15.64 2.37
CA ARG A 90 12.04 -15.66 1.72
C ARG A 90 12.65 -17.04 1.87
N SER A 91 13.03 -17.66 0.75
CA SER A 91 13.63 -18.99 0.74
C SER A 91 15.11 -18.96 1.08
N SER A 92 15.70 -20.14 1.31
CA SER A 92 17.12 -20.38 1.12
C SER A 92 17.51 -20.13 -0.34
N VAL A 93 18.81 -20.08 -0.63
CA VAL A 93 19.32 -19.94 -1.99
C VAL A 93 18.83 -21.08 -2.87
N VAL A 94 18.27 -20.74 -4.02
CA VAL A 94 17.83 -21.68 -5.04
C VAL A 94 18.92 -21.77 -6.12
N PRO A 95 19.43 -22.98 -6.46
CA PRO A 95 20.56 -23.16 -7.38
C PRO A 95 20.16 -23.05 -8.86
N TYR A 96 19.13 -22.29 -9.16
CA TYR A 96 18.62 -22.04 -10.51
C TYR A 96 18.42 -20.56 -10.72
N ASP A 97 18.74 -20.08 -11.93
CA ASP A 97 18.51 -18.70 -12.33
C ASP A 97 17.07 -18.52 -12.83
N MET A 98 16.23 -17.96 -11.98
CA MET A 98 14.82 -17.70 -12.26
C MET A 98 14.63 -16.21 -12.64
N LYS A 99 15.04 -15.89 -13.88
CA LYS A 99 15.15 -14.51 -14.38
C LYS A 99 13.88 -13.67 -14.38
N LEU A 100 12.72 -14.31 -14.24
CA LEU A 100 11.43 -13.64 -14.37
C LEU A 100 10.76 -13.48 -13.01
N ALA A 101 10.16 -12.32 -12.79
CA ALA A 101 9.12 -12.18 -11.79
C ALA A 101 7.84 -12.84 -12.34
N VAL A 102 7.26 -13.74 -11.58
CA VAL A 102 6.06 -14.49 -11.99
C VAL A 102 4.95 -14.28 -10.98
N SER A 103 3.73 -14.12 -11.48
CA SER A 103 2.52 -14.10 -10.65
C SER A 103 1.47 -15.02 -11.27
N CYS A 104 0.93 -15.93 -10.47
CA CYS A 104 -0.17 -16.80 -10.82
C CYS A 104 -1.28 -16.75 -9.76
N GLU A 105 -2.27 -17.64 -9.82
CA GLU A 105 -3.41 -17.61 -8.89
C GLU A 105 -3.04 -17.94 -7.45
N GLU A 106 -2.07 -18.83 -7.24
CA GLU A 106 -1.72 -19.35 -5.93
C GLU A 106 -0.52 -18.65 -5.31
N TYR A 107 0.44 -18.21 -6.13
CA TYR A 107 1.66 -17.58 -5.66
C TYR A 107 2.19 -16.53 -6.63
N ALA A 108 3.10 -15.71 -6.12
CA ALA A 108 3.97 -14.89 -6.94
C ALA A 108 5.39 -15.01 -6.42
N TYR A 109 6.38 -14.99 -7.33
CA TYR A 109 7.78 -15.01 -6.90
C TYR A 109 8.65 -14.02 -7.66
N LEU A 110 9.72 -13.63 -6.98
CA LEU A 110 10.83 -12.87 -7.51
C LEU A 110 12.12 -13.45 -6.92
N GLN A 111 13.12 -13.72 -7.77
CA GLN A 111 14.45 -14.07 -7.29
C GLN A 111 15.28 -12.82 -7.05
N GLU A 112 15.91 -12.76 -5.89
CA GLU A 112 16.87 -11.73 -5.53
C GLU A 112 18.25 -11.99 -6.14
N ALA A 113 19.10 -10.97 -6.13
CA ALA A 113 20.46 -11.07 -6.69
C ALA A 113 21.34 -12.11 -5.98
N ASP A 114 21.02 -12.45 -4.73
CA ASP A 114 21.71 -13.47 -3.94
C ASP A 114 21.20 -14.90 -4.18
N GLY A 115 20.24 -15.07 -5.11
CA GLY A 115 19.68 -16.37 -5.47
C GLY A 115 18.51 -16.83 -4.60
N ARG A 116 18.11 -16.09 -3.57
CA ARG A 116 16.92 -16.38 -2.75
C ARG A 116 15.64 -16.02 -3.50
N LEU A 117 14.56 -16.74 -3.23
CA LEU A 117 13.24 -16.41 -3.76
C LEU A 117 12.38 -15.74 -2.68
N ASN A 118 11.82 -14.58 -3.01
CA ASN A 118 10.67 -14.06 -2.30
C ASN A 118 9.42 -14.69 -2.92
N LEU A 119 8.70 -15.50 -2.15
CA LEU A 119 7.49 -16.18 -2.57
C LEU A 119 6.31 -15.64 -1.78
N ALA A 120 5.36 -14.99 -2.47
CA ALA A 120 4.15 -14.43 -1.89
C ALA A 120 2.97 -15.38 -2.04
N ALA A 121 2.13 -15.45 -1.01
CA ALA A 121 0.85 -16.15 -1.06
C ALA A 121 -0.21 -15.22 -1.70
N VAL A 122 -0.72 -15.58 -2.89
CA VAL A 122 -1.66 -14.75 -3.67
C VAL A 122 -3.09 -15.26 -3.56
N GLY A 123 -3.31 -16.57 -3.58
CA GLY A 123 -4.60 -17.22 -3.81
C GLY A 123 -5.69 -16.99 -2.75
N ALA A 124 -5.36 -16.46 -1.56
CA ALA A 124 -6.34 -16.15 -0.52
C ALA A 124 -5.90 -14.90 0.28
N PRO A 125 -6.20 -13.70 -0.23
CA PRO A 125 -5.93 -12.48 0.49
C PRO A 125 -6.69 -12.47 1.82
N VAL A 126 -6.05 -12.02 2.89
CA VAL A 126 -6.63 -12.00 4.24
C VAL A 126 -7.00 -10.58 4.61
N HIS A 127 -8.25 -10.38 5.03
CA HIS A 127 -8.67 -9.14 5.67
C HIS A 127 -8.87 -9.37 7.17
N ASP A 128 -8.06 -8.69 7.97
CA ASP A 128 -8.23 -8.67 9.41
C ASP A 128 -9.38 -7.71 9.75
N LEU A 129 -10.45 -8.24 10.36
CA LEU A 129 -11.61 -7.42 10.72
C LEU A 129 -11.21 -6.40 11.77
N MET A 130 -11.51 -5.14 11.47
CA MET A 130 -11.29 -3.99 12.34
C MET A 130 -12.60 -3.22 12.52
N THR A 131 -12.71 -2.41 13.57
CA THR A 131 -13.94 -1.64 13.85
C THR A 131 -14.33 -0.71 12.71
N HIS A 132 -13.35 -0.08 12.06
CA HIS A 132 -13.58 0.83 10.93
C HIS A 132 -13.93 0.14 9.62
N SER A 133 -13.68 -1.17 9.49
CA SER A 133 -13.96 -1.92 8.24
C SER A 133 -15.38 -2.47 8.15
N ARG A 134 -16.14 -2.53 9.28
CA ARG A 134 -17.47 -3.18 9.32
C ARG A 134 -18.47 -2.55 8.35
N LEU A 135 -18.56 -1.23 8.29
CA LEU A 135 -19.48 -0.51 7.39
C LEU A 135 -18.96 -0.47 5.95
N LYS A 136 -17.63 -0.57 5.77
CA LYS A 136 -16.99 -0.52 4.46
C LYS A 136 -17.10 -1.84 3.70
N LEU A 137 -17.20 -2.99 4.37
CA LEU A 137 -17.28 -4.31 3.73
C LEU A 137 -18.44 -4.43 2.71
N LEU A 138 -19.54 -3.71 2.91
CA LEU A 138 -20.66 -3.70 1.98
C LEU A 138 -20.29 -3.08 0.62
N ARG A 139 -19.40 -2.08 0.61
CA ARG A 139 -18.91 -1.42 -0.62
C ARG A 139 -17.91 -2.28 -1.38
N PHE A 140 -17.38 -3.32 -0.77
CA PHE A 140 -16.36 -4.20 -1.34
C PHE A 140 -16.94 -5.49 -1.97
N HIS A 141 -18.19 -5.45 -2.45
CA HIS A 141 -18.84 -6.62 -3.06
C HIS A 141 -18.04 -7.19 -4.26
N GLN A 142 -17.34 -6.35 -5.02
CA GLN A 142 -16.50 -6.79 -6.13
C GLN A 142 -15.27 -7.60 -5.68
N LEU A 143 -14.74 -7.33 -4.48
CA LEU A 143 -13.68 -8.13 -3.89
C LEU A 143 -14.16 -9.48 -3.35
N ARG A 144 -15.49 -9.67 -3.16
CA ARG A 144 -16.07 -10.98 -2.80
C ARG A 144 -15.76 -12.05 -3.85
N GLN A 145 -15.59 -11.67 -5.11
CA GLN A 145 -15.18 -12.59 -6.18
C GLN A 145 -13.76 -13.13 -5.97
N LYS A 146 -12.89 -12.45 -5.19
CA LYS A 146 -11.52 -12.85 -4.91
C LYS A 146 -11.37 -13.73 -3.66
N LYS A 147 -12.44 -14.32 -3.12
CA LYS A 147 -12.38 -15.22 -1.95
C LYS A 147 -11.57 -14.67 -0.77
N ILE A 148 -11.79 -13.40 -0.41
CA ILE A 148 -11.08 -12.78 0.72
C ILE A 148 -11.42 -13.54 2.00
N LYS A 149 -10.40 -14.05 2.67
CA LYS A 149 -10.53 -14.67 3.98
C LYS A 149 -10.69 -13.58 5.04
N LEU A 150 -11.78 -13.63 5.80
CA LEU A 150 -11.99 -12.74 6.94
C LEU A 150 -11.43 -13.39 8.19
N GLU A 151 -10.52 -12.72 8.88
CA GLU A 151 -9.98 -13.19 10.15
C GLU A 151 -10.44 -12.30 11.31
N LEU A 152 -10.97 -12.97 12.34
CA LEU A 152 -11.25 -12.38 13.64
C LEU A 152 -10.03 -12.68 14.53
N GLY A 153 -9.27 -11.67 14.89
CA GLY A 153 -8.06 -11.93 15.66
C GLY A 153 -7.61 -10.75 16.51
N LYS A 154 -6.36 -10.82 16.97
CA LYS A 154 -5.71 -9.75 17.73
C LYS A 154 -5.93 -8.34 17.14
N PRO A 155 -5.92 -8.13 15.81
CA PRO A 155 -6.21 -6.83 15.21
C PRO A 155 -7.58 -6.27 15.58
N MET A 156 -8.61 -7.12 15.66
CA MET A 156 -9.96 -6.66 16.05
C MET A 156 -10.01 -6.21 17.51
N VAL A 157 -9.40 -6.98 18.43
CA VAL A 157 -9.33 -6.63 19.86
C VAL A 157 -8.58 -5.31 20.04
N ARG A 158 -7.43 -5.15 19.38
CA ARG A 158 -6.64 -3.92 19.41
C ARG A 158 -7.42 -2.74 18.81
N SER A 159 -8.15 -2.96 17.71
CA SER A 159 -9.01 -1.95 17.11
C SER A 159 -10.16 -1.53 18.03
N LEU A 160 -10.75 -2.45 18.80
CA LEU A 160 -11.78 -2.15 19.81
C LEU A 160 -11.22 -1.35 21.00
N LEU A 161 -9.95 -1.58 21.35
CA LEU A 161 -9.25 -0.83 22.41
C LEU A 161 -8.74 0.55 21.92
N GLY A 162 -8.99 0.92 20.67
CA GLY A 162 -8.57 2.20 20.10
C GLY A 162 -7.15 2.20 19.49
N ASP A 163 -6.44 1.09 19.57
CA ASP A 163 -5.03 0.98 19.15
C ASP A 163 -4.76 1.38 17.69
N PHE A 164 -5.73 1.20 16.78
CA PHE A 164 -5.59 1.57 15.38
C PHE A 164 -6.15 2.96 15.04
N ASN A 165 -6.72 3.66 16.00
CA ASN A 165 -7.22 5.03 15.81
C ASN A 165 -6.14 6.07 16.12
N ASP A 166 -5.08 5.66 16.82
CA ASP A 166 -3.95 6.51 17.16
C ASP A 166 -2.69 6.04 16.42
N PHE A 167 -2.50 6.58 15.21
CA PHE A 167 -1.31 6.30 14.41
C PHE A 167 -0.05 7.01 14.93
N THR A 168 -0.16 7.81 15.98
CA THR A 168 1.00 8.41 16.65
C THR A 168 1.66 7.42 17.59
N THR A 169 0.89 6.51 18.17
CA THR A 169 1.41 5.43 19.03
C THR A 169 1.80 4.18 18.23
N HIS A 170 1.09 3.89 17.13
CA HIS A 170 1.33 2.72 16.27
C HIS A 170 1.98 3.14 14.95
N ARG A 171 3.30 3.32 14.98
CA ARG A 171 4.09 3.82 13.84
C ARG A 171 4.34 2.79 12.76
N THR A 172 4.27 1.51 13.11
CA THR A 172 4.47 0.39 12.19
C THR A 172 3.28 -0.55 12.24
N LEU A 173 2.94 -1.10 11.08
CA LEU A 173 1.91 -2.13 10.94
C LEU A 173 2.62 -3.43 10.55
N ASP A 174 3.02 -4.22 11.55
CA ASP A 174 3.69 -5.51 11.35
C ASP A 174 2.71 -6.67 11.68
N PRO A 175 1.79 -7.02 10.76
CA PRO A 175 0.89 -8.14 10.99
C PRO A 175 1.64 -9.48 10.94
N VAL A 176 1.10 -10.47 11.65
CA VAL A 176 1.65 -11.82 11.60
C VAL A 176 1.40 -12.43 10.22
N PRO A 177 2.40 -13.05 9.57
CA PRO A 177 2.22 -13.67 8.26
C PRO A 177 1.27 -14.87 8.31
N ASP A 178 0.50 -15.07 7.24
CA ASP A 178 -0.31 -16.28 7.04
C ASP A 178 0.59 -17.46 6.64
N LEU A 179 1.09 -18.18 7.64
CA LEU A 179 1.95 -19.35 7.41
C LEU A 179 1.24 -20.47 6.66
N THR A 180 -0.09 -20.58 6.77
CA THR A 180 -0.88 -21.57 6.03
C THR A 180 -0.94 -21.20 4.54
N GLY A 181 -1.17 -19.93 4.23
CA GLY A 181 -1.10 -19.42 2.87
C GLY A 181 0.28 -19.61 2.26
N LEU A 182 1.35 -19.30 3.00
CA LEU A 182 2.72 -19.50 2.55
C LEU A 182 3.05 -20.98 2.27
N LYS A 183 2.58 -21.90 3.12
CA LYS A 183 2.74 -23.35 2.87
C LYS A 183 2.02 -23.80 1.59
N ARG A 184 0.81 -23.28 1.33
CA ARG A 184 0.08 -23.57 0.08
C ARG A 184 0.82 -23.02 -1.14
N ALA A 185 1.30 -21.78 -1.07
CA ALA A 185 2.09 -21.15 -2.11
C ALA A 185 3.36 -21.97 -2.43
N ALA A 186 4.08 -22.42 -1.40
CA ALA A 186 5.25 -23.28 -1.57
C ALA A 186 4.92 -24.63 -2.19
N ALA A 187 3.79 -25.24 -1.83
CA ALA A 187 3.33 -26.50 -2.41
C ALA A 187 2.96 -26.35 -3.89
N ALA A 188 2.23 -25.29 -4.24
CA ALA A 188 1.89 -24.97 -5.63
C ALA A 188 3.14 -24.68 -6.47
N PHE A 189 4.07 -23.88 -5.94
CA PHE A 189 5.35 -23.61 -6.58
C PHE A 189 6.14 -24.89 -6.86
N ARG A 190 6.24 -25.79 -5.86
CA ARG A 190 6.92 -27.07 -6.02
C ARG A 190 6.29 -27.94 -7.10
N ALA A 191 4.96 -27.94 -7.20
CA ALA A 191 4.24 -28.73 -8.21
C ALA A 191 4.60 -28.29 -9.65
N GLU A 192 4.77 -26.98 -9.85
CA GLU A 192 5.12 -26.39 -11.14
C GLU A 192 6.65 -26.38 -11.41
N HIS A 193 7.45 -26.43 -10.34
CA HIS A 193 8.93 -26.41 -10.42
C HIS A 193 9.56 -27.63 -9.70
N PRO A 194 9.29 -28.86 -10.13
CA PRO A 194 9.71 -30.07 -9.42
C PRO A 194 11.24 -30.22 -9.31
N VAL A 195 11.98 -29.64 -10.25
CA VAL A 195 13.46 -29.64 -10.24
C VAL A 195 14.04 -28.85 -9.08
N ILE A 196 13.35 -27.82 -8.63
CA ILE A 196 13.78 -26.99 -7.48
C ILE A 196 13.53 -27.70 -6.15
N GLY A 197 12.55 -28.58 -6.11
CA GLY A 197 12.20 -29.33 -4.91
C GLY A 197 11.39 -28.51 -3.89
N SER A 198 11.56 -28.83 -2.61
CA SER A 198 10.84 -28.13 -1.54
C SER A 198 11.57 -26.86 -1.11
N ILE A 199 10.84 -25.75 -1.12
CA ILE A 199 11.33 -24.47 -0.59
C ILE A 199 11.18 -24.48 0.93
N GLN A 200 12.27 -24.12 1.62
CA GLN A 200 12.26 -23.79 3.04
C GLN A 200 12.32 -22.28 3.20
N TYR A 201 11.44 -21.71 4.03
CA TYR A 201 11.47 -20.30 4.33
C TYR A 201 12.47 -20.02 5.47
N GLU A 202 13.49 -19.22 5.19
CA GLU A 202 14.40 -18.70 6.21
C GLU A 202 13.77 -17.56 7.02
N ARG A 203 12.91 -16.78 6.35
CA ARG A 203 12.20 -15.66 6.94
C ARG A 203 10.81 -15.54 6.31
N SER A 204 9.84 -15.09 7.10
CA SER A 204 8.52 -14.69 6.60
C SER A 204 8.08 -13.38 7.26
N TRP A 205 7.35 -12.59 6.51
CA TRP A 205 6.77 -11.34 6.97
C TRP A 205 5.42 -11.09 6.31
N ALA A 206 4.71 -10.11 6.82
CA ALA A 206 3.49 -9.64 6.19
C ALA A 206 3.39 -8.12 6.27
N GLY A 207 2.57 -7.55 5.41
CA GLY A 207 2.26 -6.14 5.40
C GLY A 207 0.80 -5.92 5.03
N TYR A 208 0.24 -4.78 5.42
CA TYR A 208 -1.07 -4.37 4.96
C TYR A 208 -0.97 -3.58 3.66
N MET A 209 -1.86 -3.89 2.75
CA MET A 209 -2.06 -3.20 1.48
C MET A 209 -3.39 -2.46 1.54
N ASP A 210 -3.39 -1.19 1.16
CA ASP A 210 -4.56 -0.33 1.10
C ASP A 210 -5.29 -0.53 -0.23
N TYR A 211 -6.47 -1.17 -0.20
CA TYR A 211 -7.29 -1.45 -1.38
C TYR A 211 -8.56 -0.61 -1.39
N THR A 212 -8.85 0.00 -2.52
CA THR A 212 -10.14 0.60 -2.84
C THR A 212 -11.16 -0.46 -3.29
N PRO A 213 -12.47 -0.17 -3.31
CA PRO A 213 -13.49 -1.13 -3.71
C PRO A 213 -13.31 -1.75 -5.10
N ASP A 214 -12.84 -0.96 -6.06
CA ASP A 214 -12.59 -1.36 -7.45
C ASP A 214 -11.15 -1.81 -7.72
N GLY A 215 -10.25 -1.63 -6.73
CA GLY A 215 -8.84 -1.95 -6.83
C GLY A 215 -8.02 -0.95 -7.65
N LEU A 216 -8.60 0.19 -8.06
CA LEU A 216 -7.86 1.30 -8.66
C LEU A 216 -7.46 2.31 -7.59
N PRO A 217 -6.27 2.91 -7.64
CA PRO A 217 -5.85 3.91 -6.67
C PRO A 217 -6.70 5.19 -6.76
N ILE A 218 -6.63 6.02 -5.72
CA ILE A 218 -7.10 7.39 -5.74
C ILE A 218 -5.88 8.28 -5.94
N ILE A 219 -5.90 9.06 -7.03
CA ILE A 219 -4.84 10.00 -7.41
C ILE A 219 -5.52 11.28 -7.87
N GLU A 220 -5.58 12.28 -7.00
CA GLU A 220 -6.34 13.50 -7.30
C GLU A 220 -5.86 14.73 -6.53
N ALA A 221 -6.18 15.90 -7.06
CA ALA A 221 -6.32 17.12 -6.29
C ALA A 221 -7.74 17.15 -5.70
N VAL A 222 -7.86 17.25 -4.39
CA VAL A 222 -9.16 17.36 -3.71
C VAL A 222 -9.76 18.71 -4.01
N ALA A 223 -11.07 18.76 -4.30
CA ALA A 223 -11.75 20.02 -4.62
C ALA A 223 -11.78 20.94 -3.39
N GLU A 224 -12.13 20.38 -2.23
CA GLU A 224 -12.17 21.08 -0.93
C GLU A 224 -11.63 20.15 0.17
N PRO A 225 -10.63 20.61 0.94
CA PRO A 225 -9.93 21.91 0.88
C PRO A 225 -8.93 21.99 -0.30
N ARG A 226 -8.81 23.15 -0.93
CA ARG A 226 -7.80 23.40 -1.97
C ARG A 226 -6.40 23.27 -1.39
N GLY A 227 -5.47 22.77 -2.19
CA GLY A 227 -4.11 22.46 -1.76
C GLY A 227 -3.94 21.09 -1.13
N LEU A 228 -5.01 20.28 -1.07
CA LEU A 228 -4.93 18.89 -0.64
C LEU A 228 -4.87 17.97 -1.87
N PHE A 229 -3.91 17.04 -1.86
CA PHE A 229 -3.73 16.03 -2.88
C PHE A 229 -3.73 14.65 -2.21
N VAL A 230 -4.30 13.66 -2.89
CA VAL A 230 -4.33 12.27 -2.39
C VAL A 230 -3.67 11.35 -3.39
N ALA A 231 -2.80 10.48 -2.90
CA ALA A 231 -2.18 9.40 -3.65
C ALA A 231 -2.17 8.12 -2.77
N ALA A 232 -3.25 7.34 -2.83
CA ALA A 232 -3.48 6.20 -1.93
C ALA A 232 -4.34 5.11 -2.58
N GLY A 233 -4.55 4.00 -1.88
CA GLY A 233 -5.38 2.90 -2.38
C GLY A 233 -4.71 2.04 -3.45
N PHE A 234 -3.38 2.00 -3.49
CA PHE A 234 -2.61 1.33 -4.55
C PHE A 234 -2.64 -0.20 -4.49
N GLY A 235 -3.09 -0.77 -3.39
CA GLY A 235 -3.02 -2.22 -3.17
C GLY A 235 -1.58 -2.72 -3.29
N HIS A 236 -1.37 -3.76 -4.12
CA HIS A 236 -0.04 -4.33 -4.38
C HIS A 236 0.74 -3.64 -5.52
N ARG A 237 0.18 -2.60 -6.16
CA ARG A 237 0.77 -1.96 -7.36
C ARG A 237 1.54 -0.68 -7.04
N GLY A 238 1.54 -0.23 -5.79
CA GLY A 238 2.08 1.07 -5.39
C GLY A 238 3.52 1.28 -5.81
N PHE A 239 4.37 0.28 -5.63
CA PHE A 239 5.78 0.37 -5.97
C PHE A 239 6.00 0.68 -7.47
N GLY A 240 5.37 -0.10 -8.37
CA GLY A 240 5.53 0.10 -9.82
C GLY A 240 4.93 1.40 -10.33
N LEU A 241 3.87 1.91 -9.68
CA LEU A 241 3.19 3.13 -10.10
C LEU A 241 3.82 4.40 -9.50
N ALA A 242 4.55 4.29 -8.39
CA ALA A 242 5.03 5.44 -7.62
C ALA A 242 5.77 6.51 -8.45
N PRO A 243 6.69 6.19 -9.40
CA PRO A 243 7.37 7.22 -10.18
C PRO A 243 6.43 8.03 -11.07
N ALA A 244 5.47 7.35 -11.73
CA ALA A 244 4.51 8.01 -12.60
C ALA A 244 3.51 8.87 -11.81
N VAL A 245 3.05 8.34 -10.66
CA VAL A 245 2.14 9.06 -9.75
C VAL A 245 2.82 10.26 -9.13
N GLY A 246 4.06 10.11 -8.65
CA GLY A 246 4.83 11.21 -8.09
C GLY A 246 5.00 12.36 -9.11
N ARG A 247 5.26 12.03 -10.37
CA ARG A 247 5.30 13.03 -11.44
C ARG A 247 3.95 13.71 -11.67
N SER A 248 2.86 12.93 -11.74
CA SER A 248 1.52 13.49 -11.95
C SER A 248 1.10 14.44 -10.82
N ILE A 249 1.34 14.06 -9.56
CA ILE A 249 1.05 14.91 -8.39
C ILE A 249 1.93 16.17 -8.43
N SER A 250 3.21 16.04 -8.76
CA SER A 250 4.11 17.21 -8.92
C SER A 250 3.60 18.16 -10.00
N ASP A 251 3.16 17.65 -11.16
CA ASP A 251 2.59 18.47 -12.23
C ASP A 251 1.31 19.18 -11.78
N LEU A 252 0.42 18.48 -11.07
CA LEU A 252 -0.81 19.07 -10.49
C LEU A 252 -0.48 20.21 -9.51
N ILE A 253 0.52 20.06 -8.66
CA ILE A 253 0.92 21.08 -7.68
C ILE A 253 1.55 22.31 -8.39
N ILE A 254 2.45 22.07 -9.37
CA ILE A 254 3.25 23.14 -9.96
C ILE A 254 2.53 23.83 -11.11
N LYS A 255 1.80 23.05 -11.93
CA LYS A 255 1.19 23.52 -13.18
C LYS A 255 -0.34 23.61 -13.11
N GLY A 256 -0.96 23.06 -12.06
CA GLY A 256 -2.40 22.91 -11.96
C GLY A 256 -3.01 21.82 -12.85
N ALA A 257 -2.20 21.15 -13.67
CA ALA A 257 -2.64 20.10 -14.59
C ALA A 257 -1.51 19.10 -14.86
N THR A 258 -1.85 17.88 -15.26
CA THR A 258 -0.92 16.86 -15.73
C THR A 258 -1.28 16.40 -17.14
N ASP A 259 -0.31 15.89 -17.88
CA ASP A 259 -0.48 15.32 -19.22
C ASP A 259 -1.14 13.93 -19.23
N ARG A 260 -1.35 13.36 -18.03
CA ARG A 260 -1.99 12.05 -17.86
C ARG A 260 -3.46 12.19 -17.52
N ASP A 261 -4.29 11.36 -18.15
CA ASP A 261 -5.69 11.25 -17.77
C ASP A 261 -5.80 10.54 -16.40
N LEU A 262 -6.17 11.30 -15.37
CA LEU A 262 -6.41 10.80 -14.01
C LEU A 262 -7.91 10.65 -13.70
N SER A 263 -8.80 10.85 -14.65
CA SER A 263 -10.26 10.86 -14.42
C SER A 263 -10.77 9.59 -13.74
N GLN A 264 -10.28 8.43 -14.16
CA GLN A 264 -10.63 7.14 -13.57
C GLN A 264 -10.09 6.92 -12.15
N PHE A 265 -9.16 7.76 -11.69
CA PHE A 265 -8.55 7.67 -10.36
C PHE A 265 -9.14 8.66 -9.36
N SER A 266 -10.15 9.44 -9.75
CA SER A 266 -10.86 10.34 -8.84
C SER A 266 -11.71 9.57 -7.83
N SER A 267 -11.76 10.04 -6.57
CA SER A 267 -12.62 9.49 -5.51
C SER A 267 -14.11 9.65 -5.81
N HIS A 268 -14.49 10.60 -6.68
CA HIS A 268 -15.88 10.84 -7.08
C HIS A 268 -16.58 9.59 -7.64
N ARG A 269 -15.83 8.64 -8.21
CA ARG A 269 -16.38 7.37 -8.72
C ARG A 269 -17.06 6.51 -7.65
N PHE A 270 -16.84 6.81 -6.36
CA PHE A 270 -17.46 6.12 -5.24
C PHE A 270 -18.67 6.84 -4.64
N HIS A 271 -18.97 8.07 -5.08
CA HIS A 271 -20.10 8.84 -4.54
C HIS A 271 -21.46 8.47 -5.16
N HIS A 272 -21.45 7.70 -6.26
CA HIS A 272 -22.64 7.28 -6.99
C HIS A 272 -22.92 5.76 -6.88
N ALA A 273 -22.24 5.07 -5.95
CA ALA A 273 -22.37 3.62 -5.76
C ALA A 273 -23.20 3.26 -4.52
#